data_ff74928910070bf621b8e5de3fc8ddb2
#
_entry.id   ff74928910070bf621b8e5de3fc8ddb2
#
_cell.length_a   1.000
_cell.length_b   1.000
_cell.length_c   1.000
_cell.angle_alpha   90.00
_cell.angle_beta   90.00
_cell.angle_gamma   90.00
#
_symmetry.space_group_name_H-M   'P 1'
#
loop_
_entity.id
_entity.type
_entity.pdbx_description
1 polymer ?
#
loop_
_entity_poly.entity_id
_entity_poly.type
_entity_poly.pdbx_seq_one_letter_code
_entity_poly.pdbx_strand_id
1 'polypeptide(L)'
;MAILGGIIKSMIDLANVFTADDDHIVNQQKVLQHLLTTAKNTQFGKFYNFENILKDKNYENTFAKNIPFFDYDTINNKWLSKLHKGKQNITWPTSPNYFALSSGTTGSSSKRIPVTDEMLEVIKQSGVKQILALKNFNLPASFFEKEIMMLGSSTNLNERKDAKEEGEISGITASNIPFWFKSYYKPGEDIAKISDWDTRVQKIAEDAAKWDIGALSGIPSWIELMLQKVIAYHNLNNIHEIWPNLQVYTSGGVAFSPYEKSFKALLGKEVTVIDTYLASEGYIATQVRPETKAMQLNTNGGIYFEFVPFKPEYILSNGSLKNDAPSVTLKDVKLNQDYVLIISTVSGLWRYLIGDTIEFTDVKRAEIKITGRTKFFLNIVGSQLSVNKMDAGMRSLEERFNTQITEYTICAKQHKDDKFYHIWYIGTDLKEDEILIAEKLDEFLKGANKNYKVARGKALEGVKVNIIPATIFHNWSEINKKKGGQVKMERVMGSEKFAKWEAFVKEELKS
;
A
#
# COMPACT_ATOMS: atom_id res chain seq x y z
N MET A 1 38.49 -5.08 5.43
CA MET A 1 37.37 -4.70 6.30
C MET A 1 35.98 -5.15 5.82
N ALA A 2 35.86 -6.02 4.85
CA ALA A 2 34.55 -6.55 4.45
C ALA A 2 34.33 -8.00 4.97
N ILE A 3 34.92 -8.36 6.11
CA ILE A 3 34.86 -9.74 6.60
C ILE A 3 33.47 -10.07 7.13
N LEU A 4 32.87 -9.16 7.91
CA LEU A 4 31.54 -9.37 8.48
C LEU A 4 30.46 -9.37 7.39
N GLY A 5 30.49 -8.40 6.48
CA GLY A 5 29.56 -8.36 5.35
C GLY A 5 29.71 -9.55 4.42
N GLY A 6 30.93 -10.05 4.22
CA GLY A 6 31.19 -11.28 3.49
C GLY A 6 30.58 -12.50 4.17
N ILE A 7 30.66 -12.61 5.51
CA ILE A 7 30.04 -13.68 6.29
C ILE A 7 28.51 -13.58 6.20
N ILE A 8 27.93 -12.39 6.39
CA ILE A 8 26.49 -12.17 6.30
C ILE A 8 25.99 -12.53 4.88
N LYS A 9 26.68 -12.05 3.83
CA LYS A 9 26.36 -12.40 2.45
C LYS A 9 26.41 -13.91 2.20
N SER A 10 27.46 -14.57 2.67
CA SER A 10 27.59 -16.04 2.57
C SER A 10 26.47 -16.78 3.32
N MET A 11 26.06 -16.29 4.48
CA MET A 11 24.92 -16.86 5.22
C MET A 11 23.59 -16.66 4.44
N ILE A 12 23.39 -15.48 3.83
CA ILE A 12 22.25 -15.20 2.98
C ILE A 12 22.23 -16.12 1.77
N ASP A 13 23.36 -16.28 1.10
CA ASP A 13 23.50 -17.15 -0.07
C ASP A 13 23.26 -18.63 0.30
N LEU A 14 23.76 -19.07 1.46
CA LEU A 14 23.58 -20.44 1.97
C LEU A 14 22.13 -20.72 2.40
N ALA A 15 21.50 -19.79 3.11
CA ALA A 15 20.13 -19.94 3.59
C ALA A 15 19.13 -20.19 2.46
N ASN A 16 19.39 -19.62 1.28
CA ASN A 16 18.55 -19.83 0.10
C ASN A 16 18.75 -21.16 -0.62
N VAL A 17 19.86 -21.85 -0.40
CA VAL A 17 20.07 -23.21 -0.91
C VAL A 17 19.17 -24.21 -0.18
N PHE A 18 18.72 -23.87 1.03
CA PHE A 18 17.82 -24.69 1.84
C PHE A 18 16.33 -24.29 1.75
N THR A 19 16.00 -23.15 1.14
CA THR A 19 14.60 -22.83 0.79
C THR A 19 14.29 -23.53 -0.53
N ALA A 20 13.72 -24.76 -0.44
CA ALA A 20 13.18 -25.45 -1.60
C ALA A 20 12.19 -24.56 -2.37
N ASP A 21 12.01 -24.83 -3.67
CA ASP A 21 10.95 -24.21 -4.49
C ASP A 21 9.64 -24.19 -3.68
N ASP A 22 9.26 -23.01 -3.18
CA ASP A 22 8.07 -22.87 -2.36
C ASP A 22 6.84 -23.19 -3.21
N ASP A 23 6.17 -24.30 -2.91
CA ASP A 23 4.85 -24.56 -3.49
C ASP A 23 3.85 -23.61 -2.85
N HIS A 24 3.60 -22.50 -3.53
CA HIS A 24 2.70 -21.45 -3.07
C HIS A 24 1.28 -21.96 -2.79
N ILE A 25 0.82 -22.96 -3.52
CA ILE A 25 -0.52 -23.57 -3.32
C ILE A 25 -0.53 -24.37 -2.03
N VAL A 26 0.46 -25.23 -1.81
CA VAL A 26 0.59 -26.00 -0.56
C VAL A 26 0.77 -25.08 0.64
N ASN A 27 1.56 -24.00 0.51
CA ASN A 27 1.71 -23.02 1.56
C ASN A 27 0.37 -22.38 1.95
N GLN A 28 -0.43 -21.99 0.98
CA GLN A 28 -1.74 -21.39 1.24
C GLN A 28 -2.71 -22.36 1.90
N GLN A 29 -2.68 -23.64 1.53
CA GLN A 29 -3.46 -24.67 2.21
C GLN A 29 -3.05 -24.83 3.67
N LYS A 30 -1.75 -24.89 3.96
CA LYS A 30 -1.22 -24.96 5.33
C LYS A 30 -1.61 -23.72 6.14
N VAL A 31 -1.55 -22.53 5.55
CA VAL A 31 -1.95 -21.28 6.20
C VAL A 31 -3.45 -21.31 6.55
N LEU A 32 -4.33 -21.65 5.61
CA LEU A 32 -5.76 -21.73 5.92
C LEU A 32 -6.05 -22.77 7.00
N GLN A 33 -5.42 -23.94 6.93
CA GLN A 33 -5.57 -24.99 7.94
C GLN A 33 -5.12 -24.48 9.33
N HIS A 34 -3.98 -23.78 9.40
CA HIS A 34 -3.48 -23.18 10.62
C HIS A 34 -4.47 -22.14 11.19
N LEU A 35 -4.95 -21.21 10.35
CA LEU A 35 -5.90 -20.17 10.75
C LEU A 35 -7.18 -20.78 11.33
N LEU A 36 -7.78 -21.74 10.62
CA LEU A 36 -9.02 -22.41 11.06
C LEU A 36 -8.80 -23.21 12.37
N THR A 37 -7.71 -23.96 12.46
CA THR A 37 -7.39 -24.78 13.63
C THR A 37 -7.17 -23.91 14.86
N THR A 38 -6.45 -22.81 14.73
CA THR A 38 -6.15 -21.88 15.81
C THR A 38 -7.42 -21.17 16.29
N ALA A 39 -8.26 -20.73 15.35
CA ALA A 39 -9.44 -19.92 15.69
C ALA A 39 -10.73 -20.73 15.94
N LYS A 40 -10.75 -22.07 15.79
CA LYS A 40 -11.98 -22.89 15.90
C LYS A 40 -12.75 -22.68 17.20
N ASN A 41 -12.07 -22.39 18.30
CA ASN A 41 -12.70 -22.21 19.62
C ASN A 41 -13.07 -20.75 19.93
N THR A 42 -12.77 -19.79 19.04
CA THR A 42 -13.17 -18.39 19.18
C THR A 42 -14.68 -18.24 19.00
N GLN A 43 -15.22 -17.05 19.36
CA GLN A 43 -16.64 -16.76 19.09
C GLN A 43 -16.93 -16.81 17.59
N PHE A 44 -16.02 -16.31 16.75
CA PHE A 44 -16.13 -16.33 15.29
C PHE A 44 -16.08 -17.77 14.75
N GLY A 45 -15.07 -18.55 15.17
CA GLY A 45 -14.87 -19.92 14.72
C GLY A 45 -16.04 -20.84 15.08
N LYS A 46 -16.60 -20.70 16.29
CA LYS A 46 -17.83 -21.42 16.71
C LYS A 46 -19.04 -20.99 15.90
N PHE A 47 -19.22 -19.67 15.67
CA PHE A 47 -20.35 -19.15 14.90
C PHE A 47 -20.38 -19.66 13.46
N TYR A 48 -19.20 -19.74 12.82
CA TYR A 48 -19.05 -20.23 11.44
C TYR A 48 -18.66 -21.70 11.36
N ASN A 49 -18.66 -22.43 12.50
CA ASN A 49 -18.42 -23.86 12.59
C ASN A 49 -17.11 -24.33 11.93
N PHE A 50 -16.00 -23.70 12.30
CA PHE A 50 -14.67 -24.02 11.75
C PHE A 50 -14.26 -25.46 11.95
N GLU A 51 -14.74 -26.11 13.03
CA GLU A 51 -14.49 -27.51 13.28
C GLU A 51 -15.05 -28.43 12.17
N ASN A 52 -16.27 -28.13 11.68
CA ASN A 52 -16.85 -28.90 10.58
C ASN A 52 -16.20 -28.56 9.23
N ILE A 53 -15.80 -27.29 9.01
CA ILE A 53 -15.03 -26.92 7.81
C ILE A 53 -13.74 -27.74 7.74
N LEU A 54 -13.00 -27.88 8.84
CA LEU A 54 -11.75 -28.64 8.91
C LEU A 54 -11.92 -30.15 8.65
N LYS A 55 -13.12 -30.73 8.86
CA LYS A 55 -13.43 -32.14 8.58
C LYS A 55 -13.67 -32.41 7.10
N ASP A 56 -13.95 -31.38 6.31
CA ASP A 56 -14.19 -31.51 4.87
C ASP A 56 -12.87 -31.68 4.12
N LYS A 57 -12.79 -32.66 3.22
CA LYS A 57 -11.62 -32.84 2.34
C LYS A 57 -11.36 -31.62 1.45
N ASN A 58 -12.42 -30.88 1.11
CA ASN A 58 -12.36 -29.66 0.31
C ASN A 58 -12.65 -28.42 1.18
N TYR A 59 -11.96 -28.33 2.32
CA TYR A 59 -12.17 -27.28 3.32
C TYR A 59 -12.01 -25.87 2.78
N GLU A 60 -11.18 -25.63 1.73
CA GLU A 60 -11.04 -24.33 1.07
C GLU A 60 -12.37 -23.87 0.46
N ASN A 61 -13.04 -24.74 -0.31
CA ASN A 61 -14.32 -24.42 -0.90
C ASN A 61 -15.43 -24.29 0.17
N THR A 62 -15.41 -25.12 1.19
CA THR A 62 -16.37 -25.07 2.28
C THR A 62 -16.19 -23.80 3.10
N PHE A 63 -14.95 -23.36 3.34
CA PHE A 63 -14.63 -22.07 3.93
C PHE A 63 -15.21 -20.91 3.10
N ALA A 64 -14.92 -20.88 1.80
CA ALA A 64 -15.38 -19.84 0.89
C ALA A 64 -16.93 -19.75 0.81
N LYS A 65 -17.63 -20.87 0.89
CA LYS A 65 -19.11 -20.92 0.86
C LYS A 65 -19.77 -20.49 2.17
N ASN A 66 -19.16 -20.82 3.33
CA ASN A 66 -19.79 -20.63 4.63
C ASN A 66 -19.51 -19.25 5.24
N ILE A 67 -18.43 -18.59 4.85
CA ILE A 67 -18.02 -17.32 5.41
C ILE A 67 -18.23 -16.20 4.38
N PRO A 68 -19.02 -15.16 4.69
CA PRO A 68 -19.24 -14.04 3.79
C PRO A 68 -17.97 -13.18 3.66
N PHE A 69 -17.93 -12.33 2.65
CA PHE A 69 -16.95 -11.27 2.57
C PHE A 69 -17.24 -10.20 3.63
N PHE A 70 -16.19 -9.64 4.19
CA PHE A 70 -16.27 -8.54 5.15
C PHE A 70 -15.51 -7.33 4.64
N ASP A 71 -16.13 -6.17 4.61
CA ASP A 71 -15.45 -4.90 4.68
C ASP A 71 -15.21 -4.51 6.15
N TYR A 72 -14.52 -3.38 6.38
CA TYR A 72 -14.22 -2.95 7.74
C TYR A 72 -15.48 -2.70 8.58
N ASP A 73 -16.50 -2.07 8.02
CA ASP A 73 -17.71 -1.71 8.78
C ASP A 73 -18.48 -2.96 9.20
N THR A 74 -18.63 -3.92 8.32
CA THR A 74 -19.35 -5.18 8.60
C THR A 74 -18.61 -6.05 9.62
N ILE A 75 -17.29 -6.22 9.50
CA ILE A 75 -16.53 -7.02 10.48
C ILE A 75 -16.39 -6.29 11.81
N ASN A 76 -16.22 -4.96 11.78
CA ASN A 76 -16.14 -4.16 13.00
C ASN A 76 -17.44 -4.19 13.78
N ASN A 77 -18.57 -3.93 13.16
CA ASN A 77 -19.86 -3.86 13.82
C ASN A 77 -20.22 -5.20 14.50
N LYS A 78 -19.95 -6.32 13.87
CA LYS A 78 -20.30 -7.63 14.36
C LYS A 78 -19.27 -8.23 15.33
N TRP A 79 -17.97 -7.96 15.09
CA TRP A 79 -16.88 -8.68 15.74
C TRP A 79 -15.84 -7.78 16.40
N LEU A 80 -15.11 -6.93 15.63
CA LEU A 80 -13.95 -6.21 16.15
C LEU A 80 -14.32 -5.18 17.22
N SER A 81 -15.54 -4.61 17.17
CA SER A 81 -16.04 -3.70 18.21
C SER A 81 -16.04 -4.35 19.61
N LYS A 82 -16.11 -5.67 19.70
CA LYS A 82 -16.01 -6.41 20.96
C LYS A 82 -14.56 -6.44 21.47
N LEU A 83 -13.58 -6.61 20.54
CA LEU A 83 -12.15 -6.51 20.88
C LEU A 83 -11.81 -5.11 21.36
N HIS A 84 -12.35 -4.07 20.69
CA HIS A 84 -12.15 -2.67 21.08
C HIS A 84 -12.72 -2.33 22.46
N LYS A 85 -13.64 -3.16 22.97
CA LYS A 85 -14.19 -3.10 24.35
C LYS A 85 -13.46 -4.05 25.33
N GLY A 86 -12.29 -4.54 24.96
CA GLY A 86 -11.45 -5.41 25.81
C GLY A 86 -11.89 -6.87 25.89
N LYS A 87 -12.92 -7.31 25.12
CA LYS A 87 -13.31 -8.73 25.11
C LYS A 87 -12.26 -9.56 24.39
N GLN A 88 -12.01 -10.76 24.90
CA GLN A 88 -11.02 -11.70 24.35
C GLN A 88 -11.70 -12.83 23.58
N ASN A 89 -10.89 -13.61 22.85
CA ASN A 89 -11.32 -14.80 22.13
C ASN A 89 -12.50 -14.55 21.16
N ILE A 90 -12.46 -13.41 20.46
CA ILE A 90 -13.52 -13.01 19.52
C ILE A 90 -13.28 -13.59 18.14
N THR A 91 -12.30 -13.06 17.41
CA THR A 91 -11.95 -13.51 16.05
C THR A 91 -10.61 -14.27 16.02
N TRP A 92 -9.79 -14.10 17.06
CA TRP A 92 -8.54 -14.79 17.32
C TRP A 92 -8.45 -15.19 18.80
N PRO A 93 -7.73 -16.27 19.17
CA PRO A 93 -7.70 -16.73 20.57
C PRO A 93 -7.07 -15.73 21.54
N THR A 94 -6.00 -15.06 21.09
CA THR A 94 -5.29 -14.06 21.91
C THR A 94 -5.91 -12.68 21.77
N SER A 95 -5.73 -11.85 22.76
CA SER A 95 -6.06 -10.43 22.70
C SER A 95 -4.94 -9.70 21.99
N PRO A 96 -5.22 -8.83 21.00
CA PRO A 96 -4.16 -8.04 20.38
C PRO A 96 -3.57 -7.04 21.38
N ASN A 97 -2.25 -6.86 21.38
CA ASN A 97 -1.58 -5.84 22.19
C ASN A 97 -1.61 -4.47 21.48
N TYR A 98 -1.72 -4.48 20.16
CA TYR A 98 -1.75 -3.27 19.33
C TYR A 98 -2.96 -3.22 18.42
N PHE A 99 -3.33 -1.98 18.05
CA PHE A 99 -4.27 -1.72 16.96
C PHE A 99 -3.59 -0.83 15.92
N ALA A 100 -3.47 -1.32 14.70
CA ALA A 100 -2.97 -0.53 13.59
C ALA A 100 -4.06 0.45 13.11
N LEU A 101 -3.71 1.74 13.11
CA LEU A 101 -4.56 2.79 12.57
C LEU A 101 -4.32 2.88 11.06
N SER A 102 -5.33 2.55 10.26
CA SER A 102 -5.25 2.83 8.83
C SER A 102 -5.85 4.20 8.53
N SER A 103 -5.20 4.94 7.64
CA SER A 103 -5.75 6.19 7.12
C SER A 103 -7.08 5.90 6.41
N GLY A 104 -8.18 6.23 7.07
CA GLY A 104 -9.49 6.19 6.43
C GLY A 104 -9.55 7.21 5.31
N THR A 105 -9.64 6.75 4.07
CA THR A 105 -9.71 7.58 2.87
C THR A 105 -11.01 8.38 2.71
N THR A 106 -11.93 8.27 3.66
CA THR A 106 -13.29 8.84 3.55
C THR A 106 -13.72 9.51 4.84
N GLY A 107 -13.08 10.57 5.31
CA GLY A 107 -13.66 11.41 6.39
C GLY A 107 -14.13 10.72 7.68
N SER A 108 -14.20 9.39 7.70
CA SER A 108 -14.57 8.55 8.84
C SER A 108 -13.39 8.39 9.82
N SER A 109 -13.68 8.01 11.05
CA SER A 109 -12.65 7.65 12.06
C SER A 109 -11.69 6.59 11.48
N SER A 110 -10.39 6.71 11.76
CA SER A 110 -9.37 5.73 11.35
C SER A 110 -9.81 4.31 11.72
N LYS A 111 -9.65 3.37 10.80
CA LYS A 111 -9.93 1.97 11.07
C LYS A 111 -8.92 1.46 12.11
N ARG A 112 -9.36 0.61 13.00
CA ARG A 112 -8.53 -0.02 14.03
C ARG A 112 -8.41 -1.51 13.72
N ILE A 113 -7.29 -1.89 13.10
CA ILE A 113 -7.00 -3.28 12.73
C ILE A 113 -6.25 -3.94 13.89
N PRO A 114 -6.71 -5.09 14.42
CA PRO A 114 -5.99 -5.79 15.47
C PRO A 114 -4.63 -6.28 14.97
N VAL A 115 -3.60 -6.12 15.81
CA VAL A 115 -2.24 -6.62 15.56
C VAL A 115 -1.88 -7.56 16.69
N THR A 116 -1.84 -8.85 16.39
CA THR A 116 -1.47 -9.91 17.32
C THR A 116 0.06 -10.10 17.37
N ASP A 117 0.56 -10.75 18.41
CA ASP A 117 1.98 -11.10 18.52
C ASP A 117 2.41 -12.00 17.35
N GLU A 118 1.53 -12.90 16.91
CA GLU A 118 1.77 -13.77 15.75
C GLU A 118 1.92 -12.95 14.45
N MET A 119 1.10 -11.91 14.27
CA MET A 119 1.24 -11.00 13.13
C MET A 119 2.56 -10.24 13.16
N LEU A 120 2.98 -9.74 14.33
CA LEU A 120 4.28 -9.07 14.47
C LEU A 120 5.43 -10.01 14.14
N GLU A 121 5.36 -11.25 14.60
CA GLU A 121 6.38 -12.26 14.28
C GLU A 121 6.44 -12.57 12.79
N VAL A 122 5.28 -12.73 12.14
CA VAL A 122 5.19 -12.90 10.68
C VAL A 122 5.79 -11.71 9.93
N ILE A 123 5.53 -10.48 10.36
CA ILE A 123 6.10 -9.28 9.73
C ILE A 123 7.64 -9.28 9.89
N LYS A 124 8.17 -9.62 11.07
CA LYS A 124 9.62 -9.76 11.29
C LYS A 124 10.24 -10.82 10.36
N GLN A 125 9.62 -11.99 10.27
CA GLN A 125 10.09 -13.06 9.39
C GLN A 125 10.03 -12.64 7.91
N SER A 126 9.02 -11.87 7.52
CA SER A 126 8.92 -11.32 6.16
C SER A 126 10.04 -10.31 5.87
N GLY A 127 10.40 -9.49 6.85
CA GLY A 127 11.58 -8.61 6.77
C GLY A 127 12.88 -9.39 6.59
N VAL A 128 13.06 -10.49 7.32
CA VAL A 128 14.22 -11.40 7.12
C VAL A 128 14.23 -11.99 5.71
N LYS A 129 13.09 -12.49 5.21
CA LYS A 129 12.98 -12.99 3.82
C LYS A 129 13.33 -11.93 2.79
N GLN A 130 12.92 -10.68 3.01
CA GLN A 130 13.29 -9.57 2.14
C GLN A 130 14.80 -9.34 2.12
N ILE A 131 15.46 -9.38 3.29
CA ILE A 131 16.93 -9.30 3.37
C ILE A 131 17.58 -10.47 2.61
N LEU A 132 17.06 -11.68 2.77
CA LEU A 132 17.55 -12.86 2.05
C LEU A 132 17.37 -12.72 0.52
N ALA A 133 16.29 -12.08 0.06
CA ALA A 133 16.05 -11.83 -1.36
C ALA A 133 17.04 -10.83 -1.97
N LEU A 134 17.71 -9.99 -1.17
CA LEU A 134 18.72 -9.02 -1.64
C LEU A 134 19.90 -9.67 -2.37
N LYS A 135 20.17 -10.96 -2.16
CA LYS A 135 21.18 -11.70 -2.92
C LYS A 135 20.93 -11.66 -4.43
N ASN A 136 19.66 -11.60 -4.84
CA ASN A 136 19.26 -11.58 -6.24
C ASN A 136 19.57 -10.22 -6.93
N PHE A 137 19.90 -9.19 -6.17
CA PHE A 137 20.11 -7.82 -6.64
C PHE A 137 21.60 -7.44 -6.83
N ASN A 138 22.50 -8.42 -6.83
CA ASN A 138 23.93 -8.23 -7.09
C ASN A 138 24.60 -7.14 -6.24
N LEU A 139 24.26 -7.07 -4.95
CA LEU A 139 24.83 -6.11 -4.02
C LEU A 139 26.22 -6.54 -3.54
N PRO A 140 27.18 -5.62 -3.32
CA PRO A 140 28.49 -5.95 -2.79
C PRO A 140 28.41 -6.40 -1.32
N ALA A 141 29.36 -7.21 -0.86
CA ALA A 141 29.40 -7.69 0.52
C ALA A 141 29.43 -6.54 1.55
N SER A 142 30.13 -5.43 1.21
CA SER A 142 30.20 -4.24 2.06
C SER A 142 28.85 -3.58 2.33
N PHE A 143 27.83 -3.80 1.47
CA PHE A 143 26.49 -3.28 1.67
C PHE A 143 25.85 -3.84 2.97
N PHE A 144 26.08 -5.11 3.28
CA PHE A 144 25.48 -5.79 4.43
C PHE A 144 26.09 -5.35 5.79
N GLU A 145 27.05 -4.48 5.79
CA GLU A 145 27.62 -3.82 6.99
C GLU A 145 27.03 -2.42 7.22
N LYS A 146 26.21 -1.93 6.32
CA LYS A 146 25.69 -0.56 6.32
C LYS A 146 24.40 -0.44 7.13
N GLU A 147 24.13 0.78 7.57
CA GLU A 147 22.93 1.13 8.33
C GLU A 147 21.73 1.32 7.40
N ILE A 148 20.53 1.14 7.94
CA ILE A 148 19.28 1.27 7.20
C ILE A 148 18.46 2.41 7.81
N MET A 149 18.23 3.46 7.03
CA MET A 149 17.29 4.54 7.39
C MET A 149 15.86 4.09 7.13
N MET A 150 15.10 3.84 8.19
CA MET A 150 13.68 3.46 8.12
C MET A 150 12.81 4.64 8.55
N LEU A 151 12.17 5.29 7.60
CA LEU A 151 11.32 6.44 7.85
C LEU A 151 9.83 6.04 7.80
N GLY A 152 9.32 5.66 8.94
CA GLY A 152 7.90 5.35 9.17
C GLY A 152 7.20 6.39 10.02
N SER A 153 6.03 6.05 10.54
CA SER A 153 5.32 6.84 11.55
C SER A 153 6.08 6.82 12.88
N SER A 154 5.73 7.76 13.78
CA SER A 154 6.35 7.80 15.11
C SER A 154 6.14 6.47 15.86
N THR A 155 7.17 6.05 16.57
CA THR A 155 7.11 4.91 17.52
C THR A 155 6.53 5.30 18.88
N ASN A 156 6.18 6.58 19.09
CA ASN A 156 5.42 7.03 20.24
C ASN A 156 3.93 6.70 20.02
N LEU A 157 3.56 5.47 20.37
CA LEU A 157 2.19 4.97 20.20
C LEU A 157 1.23 5.59 21.21
N ASN A 158 -0.03 5.68 20.85
CA ASN A 158 -1.06 6.19 21.74
C ASN A 158 -1.53 5.08 22.70
N GLU A 159 -1.41 5.31 23.99
CA GLU A 159 -1.95 4.40 24.99
C GLU A 159 -3.48 4.51 25.06
N ARG A 160 -4.13 3.37 25.11
CA ARG A 160 -5.58 3.23 25.26
C ARG A 160 -5.97 2.98 26.71
N LYS A 161 -7.22 3.22 27.05
CA LYS A 161 -7.77 2.97 28.40
C LYS A 161 -7.67 1.51 28.89
N ASP A 162 -7.51 0.56 27.96
CA ASP A 162 -7.38 -0.87 28.23
C ASP A 162 -5.90 -1.34 28.28
N ALA A 163 -4.96 -0.40 28.48
CA ALA A 163 -3.52 -0.63 28.52
C ALA A 163 -2.95 -1.25 27.22
N LYS A 164 -3.64 -1.03 26.10
CA LYS A 164 -3.19 -1.39 24.75
C LYS A 164 -2.72 -0.16 24.01
N GLU A 165 -1.93 -0.36 22.97
CA GLU A 165 -1.37 0.72 22.19
C GLU A 165 -1.98 0.79 20.80
N GLU A 166 -2.08 1.99 20.24
CA GLU A 166 -2.52 2.19 18.86
C GLU A 166 -1.62 3.17 18.12
N GLY A 167 -1.38 2.88 16.85
CA GLY A 167 -0.54 3.70 15.97
C GLY A 167 -0.56 3.16 14.54
N GLU A 168 0.16 3.77 13.63
CA GLU A 168 0.29 3.23 12.29
C GLU A 168 1.17 1.96 12.32
N ILE A 169 0.94 1.03 11.39
CA ILE A 169 1.66 -0.27 11.38
C ILE A 169 3.18 -0.10 11.29
N SER A 170 3.67 0.91 10.56
CA SER A 170 5.11 1.21 10.47
C SER A 170 5.70 1.65 11.80
N GLY A 171 4.98 2.43 12.61
CA GLY A 171 5.39 2.79 13.97
C GLY A 171 5.38 1.59 14.91
N ILE A 172 4.31 0.76 14.86
CA ILE A 172 4.21 -0.47 15.67
C ILE A 172 5.36 -1.43 15.33
N THR A 173 5.67 -1.66 14.06
CA THR A 173 6.75 -2.55 13.66
C THR A 173 8.12 -2.00 14.05
N ALA A 174 8.35 -0.70 13.90
CA ALA A 174 9.60 -0.05 14.30
C ALA A 174 9.83 -0.07 15.83
N SER A 175 8.77 0.01 16.66
CA SER A 175 8.87 -0.14 18.11
C SER A 175 9.17 -1.58 18.55
N ASN A 176 8.98 -2.56 17.67
CA ASN A 176 9.16 -3.99 17.92
C ASN A 176 10.31 -4.64 17.14
N ILE A 177 11.29 -3.84 16.65
CA ILE A 177 12.45 -4.39 15.93
C ILE A 177 13.29 -5.31 16.83
N PRO A 178 13.90 -6.39 16.28
CA PRO A 178 14.74 -7.28 17.04
C PRO A 178 15.96 -6.55 17.62
N PHE A 179 16.39 -6.97 18.81
CA PHE A 179 17.53 -6.35 19.52
C PHE A 179 18.81 -6.30 18.66
N TRP A 180 19.11 -7.39 17.95
CA TRP A 180 20.32 -7.48 17.09
C TRP A 180 20.27 -6.52 15.89
N PHE A 181 19.09 -6.03 15.48
CA PHE A 181 18.91 -5.09 14.36
C PHE A 181 19.01 -3.63 14.81
N LYS A 182 18.87 -3.32 16.11
CA LYS A 182 18.84 -1.95 16.62
C LYS A 182 20.07 -1.11 16.26
N SER A 183 21.26 -1.73 16.20
CA SER A 183 22.49 -1.03 15.82
C SER A 183 22.50 -0.56 14.36
N TYR A 184 21.82 -1.28 13.48
CA TYR A 184 21.69 -0.96 12.06
C TYR A 184 20.52 -0.02 11.77
N TYR A 185 19.56 0.10 12.69
CA TYR A 185 18.35 0.90 12.51
C TYR A 185 18.63 2.39 12.75
N LYS A 186 18.33 3.22 11.73
CA LYS A 186 18.31 4.68 11.84
C LYS A 186 16.90 5.21 11.51
N PRO A 187 16.49 6.31 12.11
CA PRO A 187 17.29 7.28 12.89
C PRO A 187 17.53 6.88 14.35
N GLY A 188 17.19 5.65 14.77
CA GLY A 188 17.28 5.19 16.16
C GLY A 188 16.03 5.51 16.97
N GLU A 189 15.94 4.92 18.18
CA GLU A 189 14.72 4.95 19.00
C GLU A 189 14.32 6.37 19.43
N ASP A 190 15.28 7.21 19.80
CA ASP A 190 15.00 8.54 20.34
C ASP A 190 14.38 9.47 19.29
N ILE A 191 14.95 9.51 18.09
CA ILE A 191 14.43 10.32 17.00
C ILE A 191 13.12 9.72 16.46
N ALA A 192 13.01 8.40 16.41
CA ALA A 192 11.80 7.71 15.94
C ALA A 192 10.57 7.99 16.84
N LYS A 193 10.76 8.28 18.13
CA LYS A 193 9.69 8.66 19.07
C LYS A 193 9.15 10.06 18.85
N ILE A 194 9.86 10.95 18.15
CA ILE A 194 9.39 12.32 17.89
C ILE A 194 8.14 12.26 17.03
N SER A 195 7.00 12.71 17.56
CA SER A 195 5.71 12.66 16.87
C SER A 195 5.55 13.82 15.86
N ASP A 196 6.15 14.97 16.13
CA ASP A 196 6.16 16.09 15.21
C ASP A 196 7.10 15.80 14.03
N TRP A 197 6.53 15.86 12.82
CA TRP A 197 7.23 15.50 11.59
C TRP A 197 8.42 16.41 11.31
N ASP A 198 8.23 17.73 11.40
CA ASP A 198 9.26 18.69 11.03
C ASP A 198 10.44 18.63 12.00
N THR A 199 10.16 18.52 13.30
CA THR A 199 11.17 18.31 14.34
C THR A 199 11.95 17.01 14.10
N ARG A 200 11.25 15.93 13.77
CA ARG A 200 11.88 14.63 13.50
C ARG A 200 12.79 14.67 12.29
N VAL A 201 12.34 15.23 11.17
CA VAL A 201 13.14 15.36 9.95
C VAL A 201 14.31 16.33 10.15
N GLN A 202 14.14 17.39 10.93
CA GLN A 202 15.22 18.29 11.32
C GLN A 202 16.31 17.54 12.12
N LYS A 203 15.92 16.71 13.11
CA LYS A 203 16.87 15.89 13.87
C LYS A 203 17.60 14.85 13.02
N ILE A 204 16.90 14.25 12.05
CA ILE A 204 17.53 13.37 11.05
C ILE A 204 18.58 14.13 10.25
N ALA A 205 18.27 15.35 9.79
CA ALA A 205 19.22 16.14 9.03
C ALA A 205 20.45 16.53 9.86
N GLU A 206 20.27 16.93 11.13
CA GLU A 206 21.37 17.25 12.06
C GLU A 206 22.33 16.07 12.28
N ASP A 207 21.80 14.86 12.37
CA ASP A 207 22.56 13.65 12.69
C ASP A 207 23.03 12.86 11.44
N ALA A 208 22.57 13.23 10.24
CA ALA A 208 22.80 12.50 9.00
C ALA A 208 24.27 12.17 8.71
N ALA A 209 25.20 13.09 9.03
CA ALA A 209 26.65 12.90 8.82
C ALA A 209 27.27 11.83 9.74
N LYS A 210 26.56 11.39 10.78
CA LYS A 210 27.05 10.37 11.72
C LYS A 210 26.79 8.94 11.24
N TRP A 211 25.99 8.78 10.18
CA TRP A 211 25.47 7.48 9.74
C TRP A 211 26.03 7.06 8.37
N ASP A 212 26.36 5.78 8.26
CA ASP A 212 26.80 5.16 7.01
C ASP A 212 25.62 4.38 6.37
N ILE A 213 24.71 5.12 5.76
CA ILE A 213 23.47 4.57 5.21
C ILE A 213 23.72 3.83 3.90
N GLY A 214 23.36 2.54 3.88
CA GLY A 214 23.35 1.68 2.67
C GLY A 214 21.96 1.51 2.06
N ALA A 215 20.92 1.61 2.89
CA ALA A 215 19.54 1.45 2.43
C ALA A 215 18.59 2.47 3.06
N LEU A 216 17.56 2.83 2.28
CA LEU A 216 16.39 3.58 2.74
C LEU A 216 15.17 2.67 2.76
N SER A 217 14.25 2.90 3.68
CA SER A 217 12.95 2.23 3.71
C SER A 217 11.86 3.22 4.14
N GLY A 218 10.79 3.31 3.38
CA GLY A 218 9.68 4.20 3.73
C GLY A 218 8.81 4.57 2.53
N ILE A 219 7.87 5.47 2.79
CA ILE A 219 6.95 5.99 1.77
C ILE A 219 7.70 7.00 0.88
N PRO A 220 7.58 6.94 -0.46
CA PRO A 220 8.34 7.80 -1.38
C PRO A 220 8.31 9.29 -1.04
N SER A 221 7.15 9.86 -0.82
CA SER A 221 7.01 11.29 -0.49
C SER A 221 7.73 11.68 0.80
N TRP A 222 7.73 10.80 1.80
CA TRP A 222 8.41 11.07 3.07
C TRP A 222 9.93 10.97 2.94
N ILE A 223 10.39 9.96 2.22
CA ILE A 223 11.82 9.80 1.93
C ILE A 223 12.33 10.99 1.11
N GLU A 224 11.59 11.40 0.08
CA GLU A 224 11.95 12.55 -0.75
C GLU A 224 12.09 13.83 0.07
N LEU A 225 11.10 14.18 0.91
CA LEU A 225 11.14 15.34 1.80
C LEU A 225 12.31 15.28 2.79
N MET A 226 12.58 14.11 3.35
CA MET A 226 13.71 13.91 4.26
C MET A 226 15.04 14.11 3.53
N LEU A 227 15.21 13.52 2.34
CA LEU A 227 16.43 13.69 1.53
C LEU A 227 16.65 15.17 1.15
N GLN A 228 15.62 15.87 0.71
CA GLN A 228 15.67 17.30 0.42
C GLN A 228 16.12 18.10 1.66
N LYS A 229 15.60 17.77 2.83
CA LYS A 229 15.97 18.44 4.08
C LYS A 229 17.44 18.19 4.47
N VAL A 230 17.92 16.95 4.33
CA VAL A 230 19.34 16.59 4.59
C VAL A 230 20.26 17.33 3.62
N ILE A 231 19.96 17.31 2.32
CA ILE A 231 20.72 18.00 1.27
C ILE A 231 20.81 19.50 1.55
N ALA A 232 19.67 20.13 1.86
CA ALA A 232 19.63 21.57 2.16
C ALA A 232 20.38 21.92 3.45
N TYR A 233 20.24 21.12 4.51
CA TYR A 233 20.89 21.37 5.80
C TYR A 233 22.42 21.33 5.70
N HIS A 234 22.97 20.39 4.94
CA HIS A 234 24.40 20.21 4.76
C HIS A 234 24.97 20.92 3.51
N ASN A 235 24.13 21.69 2.78
CA ASN A 235 24.51 22.39 1.55
C ASN A 235 25.17 21.48 0.50
N LEU A 236 24.51 20.34 0.20
CA LEU A 236 24.99 19.31 -0.73
C LEU A 236 24.32 19.48 -2.10
N ASN A 237 24.93 18.90 -3.15
CA ASN A 237 24.31 18.80 -4.47
C ASN A 237 23.41 17.57 -4.58
N ASN A 238 23.74 16.49 -3.87
CA ASN A 238 22.95 15.25 -3.83
C ASN A 238 23.25 14.47 -2.55
N ILE A 239 22.41 13.47 -2.25
CA ILE A 239 22.50 12.70 -1.00
C ILE A 239 23.77 11.82 -0.91
N HIS A 240 24.35 11.41 -2.04
CA HIS A 240 25.57 10.56 -2.02
C HIS A 240 26.82 11.28 -1.54
N GLU A 241 26.80 12.61 -1.44
CA GLU A 241 27.89 13.37 -0.84
C GLU A 241 28.00 13.11 0.67
N ILE A 242 26.91 12.75 1.34
CA ILE A 242 26.88 12.42 2.77
C ILE A 242 26.70 10.92 3.01
N TRP A 243 25.95 10.21 2.16
CA TRP A 243 25.74 8.76 2.21
C TRP A 243 26.28 8.05 0.96
N PRO A 244 27.60 7.98 0.79
CA PRO A 244 28.22 7.46 -0.43
C PRO A 244 27.94 5.99 -0.70
N ASN A 245 27.50 5.24 0.34
CA ASN A 245 27.21 3.82 0.29
C ASN A 245 25.72 3.49 0.07
N LEU A 246 24.87 4.51 -0.12
CA LEU A 246 23.44 4.30 -0.39
C LEU A 246 23.26 3.61 -1.74
N GLN A 247 22.66 2.41 -1.74
CA GLN A 247 22.49 1.55 -2.93
C GLN A 247 21.08 1.00 -3.07
N VAL A 248 20.27 0.96 -1.99
CA VAL A 248 18.94 0.35 -2.01
C VAL A 248 17.91 1.31 -1.44
N TYR A 249 16.75 1.35 -2.07
CA TYR A 249 15.56 1.96 -1.51
C TYR A 249 14.39 0.99 -1.53
N THR A 250 13.91 0.61 -0.36
CA THR A 250 12.70 -0.19 -0.17
C THR A 250 11.48 0.73 -0.10
N SER A 251 10.74 0.78 -1.19
CA SER A 251 9.52 1.60 -1.34
C SER A 251 8.29 0.85 -0.86
N GLY A 252 7.43 1.51 -0.11
CA GLY A 252 6.17 0.93 0.35
C GLY A 252 5.05 1.96 0.53
N GLY A 253 3.83 1.47 0.73
CA GLY A 253 2.64 2.29 1.02
C GLY A 253 2.00 2.96 -0.19
N VAL A 254 2.75 3.28 -1.25
CA VAL A 254 2.27 3.82 -2.54
C VAL A 254 3.17 3.34 -3.68
N ALA A 255 2.68 3.38 -4.92
CA ALA A 255 3.51 3.14 -6.10
C ALA A 255 4.67 4.15 -6.18
N PHE A 256 5.88 3.67 -6.46
CA PHE A 256 7.05 4.54 -6.58
C PHE A 256 7.11 5.33 -7.89
N SER A 257 6.55 4.79 -8.97
CA SER A 257 6.71 5.36 -10.31
C SER A 257 6.41 6.87 -10.45
N PRO A 258 5.43 7.48 -9.74
CA PRO A 258 5.22 8.93 -9.81
C PRO A 258 6.35 9.77 -9.20
N TYR A 259 7.16 9.17 -8.33
CA TYR A 259 8.25 9.83 -7.62
C TYR A 259 9.62 9.59 -8.27
N GLU A 260 9.70 8.71 -9.26
CA GLU A 260 10.98 8.24 -9.82
C GLU A 260 11.85 9.37 -10.33
N LYS A 261 11.26 10.35 -11.05
CA LYS A 261 12.00 11.48 -11.63
C LYS A 261 12.54 12.43 -10.56
N SER A 262 11.70 12.88 -9.64
CA SER A 262 12.08 13.79 -8.55
C SER A 262 13.06 13.13 -7.59
N PHE A 263 12.86 11.84 -7.30
CA PHE A 263 13.78 11.08 -6.46
C PHE A 263 15.17 10.94 -7.11
N LYS A 264 15.25 10.63 -8.41
CA LYS A 264 16.51 10.56 -9.15
C LYS A 264 17.29 11.88 -9.12
N ALA A 265 16.62 13.02 -9.11
CA ALA A 265 17.27 14.33 -9.03
C ALA A 265 18.01 14.57 -7.68
N LEU A 266 17.67 13.84 -6.63
CA LEU A 266 18.33 13.92 -5.33
C LEU A 266 19.53 12.97 -5.19
N LEU A 267 19.76 12.11 -6.18
CA LEU A 267 20.77 11.06 -6.16
C LEU A 267 21.98 11.44 -7.01
N GLY A 268 23.19 11.14 -6.53
CA GLY A 268 24.43 11.22 -7.31
C GLY A 268 24.82 9.91 -8.01
N LYS A 269 24.13 8.80 -7.66
CA LYS A 269 24.35 7.45 -8.20
C LYS A 269 23.00 6.74 -8.34
N GLU A 270 22.94 5.71 -9.15
CA GLU A 270 21.78 4.86 -9.26
C GLU A 270 21.52 4.07 -7.96
N VAL A 271 20.26 3.98 -7.56
CA VAL A 271 19.78 3.24 -6.38
C VAL A 271 18.79 2.19 -6.83
N THR A 272 18.98 0.95 -6.38
CA THR A 272 18.06 -0.14 -6.63
C THR A 272 16.77 0.07 -5.83
N VAL A 273 15.65 0.24 -6.52
CA VAL A 273 14.34 0.39 -5.88
C VAL A 273 13.66 -0.97 -5.79
N ILE A 274 13.20 -1.33 -4.60
CA ILE A 274 12.50 -2.57 -4.28
C ILE A 274 11.11 -2.23 -3.75
N ASP A 275 10.08 -2.65 -4.46
CA ASP A 275 8.70 -2.41 -4.05
C ASP A 275 8.25 -3.41 -2.98
N THR A 276 7.50 -2.90 -1.99
CA THR A 276 6.91 -3.70 -0.91
C THR A 276 5.44 -3.36 -0.68
N TYR A 277 4.68 -4.35 -0.27
CA TYR A 277 3.27 -4.21 0.06
C TYR A 277 3.04 -4.61 1.53
N LEU A 278 3.32 -3.66 2.43
CA LEU A 278 2.96 -3.73 3.84
C LEU A 278 1.69 -2.90 4.06
N ALA A 279 0.66 -3.51 4.63
CA ALA A 279 -0.59 -2.87 5.03
C ALA A 279 -0.82 -3.00 6.54
N SER A 280 -1.80 -2.27 7.07
CA SER A 280 -2.24 -2.42 8.47
C SER A 280 -2.70 -3.85 8.78
N GLU A 281 -3.11 -4.56 7.78
CA GLU A 281 -3.63 -5.92 7.81
C GLU A 281 -2.54 -7.01 7.75
N GLY A 282 -1.31 -6.67 7.35
CA GLY A 282 -0.16 -7.58 7.29
C GLY A 282 0.84 -7.30 6.18
N TYR A 283 1.90 -8.11 6.12
CA TYR A 283 2.92 -8.07 5.06
C TYR A 283 2.49 -8.96 3.90
N ILE A 284 2.02 -8.34 2.82
CA ILE A 284 1.30 -9.01 1.73
C ILE A 284 2.26 -9.50 0.65
N ALA A 285 3.16 -8.64 0.15
CA ALA A 285 4.06 -8.97 -0.95
C ALA A 285 5.33 -8.13 -0.93
N THR A 286 6.39 -8.61 -1.62
CA THR A 286 7.62 -7.85 -1.85
C THR A 286 8.26 -8.26 -3.17
N GLN A 287 8.96 -7.33 -3.81
CA GLN A 287 9.79 -7.62 -4.97
C GLN A 287 11.00 -8.44 -4.52
N VAL A 288 11.23 -9.59 -5.15
CA VAL A 288 12.30 -10.54 -4.77
C VAL A 288 13.39 -10.68 -5.83
N ARG A 289 13.25 -10.04 -6.98
CA ARG A 289 14.22 -10.12 -8.09
C ARG A 289 14.21 -8.83 -8.93
N PRO A 290 15.35 -8.47 -9.56
CA PRO A 290 15.51 -7.20 -10.29
C PRO A 290 14.82 -7.17 -11.67
N GLU A 291 14.56 -8.33 -12.31
CA GLU A 291 14.05 -8.42 -13.68
C GLU A 291 12.58 -7.97 -13.80
N THR A 292 11.92 -7.73 -12.69
CA THR A 292 10.52 -7.28 -12.67
C THR A 292 10.26 -6.30 -11.53
N LYS A 293 9.31 -5.41 -11.71
CA LYS A 293 8.72 -4.58 -10.64
C LYS A 293 7.51 -5.26 -9.97
N ALA A 294 7.22 -6.52 -10.32
CA ALA A 294 6.18 -7.28 -9.65
C ALA A 294 6.65 -7.76 -8.27
N MET A 295 5.72 -7.88 -7.36
CA MET A 295 5.97 -8.33 -6.00
C MET A 295 5.46 -9.76 -5.82
N GLN A 296 6.26 -10.64 -5.22
CA GLN A 296 5.84 -11.99 -4.86
C GLN A 296 4.96 -11.94 -3.60
N LEU A 297 3.81 -12.60 -3.63
CA LEU A 297 2.94 -12.78 -2.48
C LEU A 297 3.64 -13.57 -1.37
N ASN A 298 3.47 -13.13 -0.13
CA ASN A 298 3.99 -13.82 1.05
C ASN A 298 3.09 -15.01 1.44
N THR A 299 3.12 -16.07 0.63
CA THR A 299 2.15 -17.17 0.68
C THR A 299 2.24 -18.07 1.92
N ASN A 300 3.32 -17.97 2.70
CA ASN A 300 3.52 -18.69 3.98
C ASN A 300 3.60 -17.72 5.19
N GLY A 301 3.22 -16.45 5.00
CA GLY A 301 3.30 -15.38 5.99
C GLY A 301 2.01 -15.16 6.79
N GLY A 302 1.28 -16.20 7.19
CA GLY A 302 0.11 -16.06 8.07
C GLY A 302 -1.10 -15.36 7.43
N ILE A 303 -1.09 -15.19 6.11
CA ILE A 303 -2.20 -14.64 5.33
C ILE A 303 -2.66 -15.67 4.31
N TYR A 304 -3.94 -16.03 4.36
CA TYR A 304 -4.61 -16.78 3.32
C TYR A 304 -5.25 -15.82 2.32
N PHE A 305 -4.96 -16.02 1.04
CA PHE A 305 -5.39 -15.17 -0.07
C PHE A 305 -6.51 -15.81 -0.87
N GLU A 306 -7.56 -15.03 -1.15
CA GLU A 306 -8.58 -15.33 -2.13
C GLU A 306 -8.67 -14.17 -3.13
N PHE A 307 -9.13 -14.45 -4.33
CA PHE A 307 -9.15 -13.50 -5.43
C PHE A 307 -10.53 -13.50 -6.07
N VAL A 308 -11.21 -12.35 -6.09
CA VAL A 308 -12.49 -12.20 -6.80
C VAL A 308 -12.22 -11.50 -8.13
N PRO A 309 -12.58 -12.09 -9.28
CA PRO A 309 -12.44 -11.40 -10.57
C PRO A 309 -13.05 -10.01 -10.51
N PHE A 310 -12.29 -8.98 -10.87
CA PHE A 310 -12.75 -7.61 -10.79
C PHE A 310 -13.70 -7.31 -11.93
N LYS A 311 -14.99 -7.50 -11.69
CA LYS A 311 -16.06 -7.28 -12.67
C LYS A 311 -17.20 -6.46 -12.07
N PRO A 312 -17.90 -5.61 -12.86
CA PRO A 312 -18.99 -4.76 -12.37
C PRO A 312 -20.10 -5.54 -11.67
N GLU A 313 -20.43 -6.71 -12.22
CA GLU A 313 -21.48 -7.57 -11.68
C GLU A 313 -21.22 -8.04 -10.26
N TYR A 314 -19.97 -8.03 -9.79
CA TYR A 314 -19.56 -8.46 -8.44
C TYR A 314 -19.34 -7.32 -7.44
N ILE A 315 -19.32 -6.07 -7.91
CA ILE A 315 -18.97 -4.90 -7.10
C ILE A 315 -20.24 -4.07 -6.83
N LEU A 316 -20.45 -3.69 -5.60
CA LEU A 316 -21.51 -2.75 -5.19
C LEU A 316 -21.04 -1.30 -5.44
N SER A 317 -21.98 -0.36 -5.48
CA SER A 317 -21.70 1.07 -5.68
C SER A 317 -20.75 1.68 -4.64
N ASN A 318 -20.72 1.12 -3.42
CA ASN A 318 -19.81 1.53 -2.35
C ASN A 318 -18.41 0.87 -2.43
N GLY A 319 -18.12 0.08 -3.47
CA GLY A 319 -16.86 -0.64 -3.66
C GLY A 319 -16.74 -1.94 -2.86
N SER A 320 -17.78 -2.37 -2.13
CA SER A 320 -17.84 -3.68 -1.48
C SER A 320 -18.20 -4.77 -2.49
N LEU A 321 -17.93 -6.04 -2.14
CA LEU A 321 -18.30 -7.19 -2.96
C LEU A 321 -19.76 -7.61 -2.66
N LYS A 322 -20.43 -8.12 -3.68
CA LYS A 322 -21.66 -8.89 -3.50
C LYS A 322 -21.34 -10.21 -2.82
N ASN A 323 -22.25 -10.69 -1.97
CA ASN A 323 -22.04 -11.93 -1.20
C ASN A 323 -21.92 -13.20 -2.08
N ASP A 324 -22.52 -13.18 -3.27
CA ASP A 324 -22.50 -14.26 -4.26
C ASP A 324 -21.34 -14.16 -5.27
N ALA A 325 -20.47 -13.16 -5.14
CA ALA A 325 -19.31 -13.03 -6.00
C ALA A 325 -18.36 -14.25 -5.86
N PRO A 326 -17.95 -14.89 -6.97
CA PRO A 326 -17.10 -16.06 -6.90
C PRO A 326 -15.68 -15.67 -6.49
N SER A 327 -15.11 -16.33 -5.49
CA SER A 327 -13.69 -16.26 -5.19
C SER A 327 -12.95 -17.46 -5.75
N VAL A 328 -11.71 -17.25 -6.16
CA VAL A 328 -10.77 -18.30 -6.59
C VAL A 328 -9.51 -18.27 -5.72
N THR A 329 -8.78 -19.37 -5.69
CA THR A 329 -7.49 -19.50 -5.01
C THR A 329 -6.33 -19.29 -5.98
N LEU A 330 -5.09 -19.30 -5.49
CA LEU A 330 -3.88 -19.24 -6.35
C LEU A 330 -3.87 -20.30 -7.47
N LYS A 331 -4.55 -21.42 -7.26
CA LYS A 331 -4.63 -22.51 -8.25
C LYS A 331 -5.37 -22.11 -9.52
N ASP A 332 -6.36 -21.20 -9.41
CA ASP A 332 -7.32 -20.93 -10.47
C ASP A 332 -7.20 -19.49 -11.03
N VAL A 333 -6.24 -18.69 -10.56
CA VAL A 333 -5.99 -17.34 -11.06
C VAL A 333 -5.42 -17.34 -12.48
N LYS A 334 -5.69 -16.29 -13.22
CA LYS A 334 -5.25 -16.11 -14.62
C LYS A 334 -4.35 -14.89 -14.74
N LEU A 335 -3.40 -14.95 -15.67
CA LEU A 335 -2.56 -13.81 -16.04
C LEU A 335 -3.39 -12.69 -16.69
N ASN A 336 -2.95 -11.44 -16.51
CA ASN A 336 -3.52 -10.27 -17.13
C ASN A 336 -5.03 -10.08 -16.86
N GLN A 337 -5.47 -10.52 -15.69
CA GLN A 337 -6.81 -10.31 -15.18
C GLN A 337 -6.75 -9.59 -13.85
N ASP A 338 -7.53 -8.52 -13.69
CA ASP A 338 -7.68 -7.83 -12.42
C ASP A 338 -8.52 -8.63 -11.44
N TYR A 339 -8.06 -8.69 -10.19
CA TYR A 339 -8.74 -9.33 -9.07
C TYR A 339 -8.84 -8.39 -7.89
N VAL A 340 -9.95 -8.48 -7.17
CA VAL A 340 -10.08 -7.93 -5.81
C VAL A 340 -9.37 -8.85 -4.84
N LEU A 341 -8.47 -8.30 -4.05
CA LEU A 341 -7.71 -9.05 -3.04
C LEU A 341 -8.52 -9.22 -1.76
N ILE A 342 -8.72 -10.48 -1.36
CA ILE A 342 -9.38 -10.89 -0.12
C ILE A 342 -8.36 -11.59 0.76
N ILE A 343 -8.35 -11.29 2.04
CA ILE A 343 -7.40 -11.86 2.99
C ILE A 343 -8.07 -12.43 4.24
N SER A 344 -7.52 -13.52 4.75
CA SER A 344 -7.76 -14.00 6.10
C SER A 344 -6.42 -14.10 6.83
N THR A 345 -6.32 -13.59 8.07
CA THR A 345 -5.02 -13.33 8.69
C THR A 345 -4.92 -13.85 10.12
N VAL A 346 -3.70 -14.05 10.60
CA VAL A 346 -3.37 -14.38 12.00
C VAL A 346 -3.75 -13.27 13.00
N SER A 347 -4.29 -12.16 12.53
CA SER A 347 -4.91 -11.12 13.37
C SER A 347 -6.41 -11.30 13.56
N GLY A 348 -6.99 -12.36 12.99
CA GLY A 348 -8.42 -12.67 13.08
C GLY A 348 -9.28 -11.82 12.15
N LEU A 349 -8.72 -11.32 11.04
CA LEU A 349 -9.50 -10.86 9.91
C LEU A 349 -9.86 -12.08 9.04
N TRP A 350 -11.12 -12.17 8.64
CA TRP A 350 -11.65 -13.30 7.89
C TRP A 350 -12.34 -12.84 6.62
N ARG A 351 -11.93 -13.39 5.47
CA ARG A 351 -12.40 -13.00 4.13
C ARG A 351 -12.57 -11.49 3.98
N TYR A 352 -11.56 -10.77 4.47
CA TYR A 352 -11.57 -9.32 4.60
C TYR A 352 -11.20 -8.65 3.28
N LEU A 353 -12.06 -7.73 2.87
CA LEU A 353 -11.85 -6.87 1.70
C LEU A 353 -10.89 -5.74 2.07
N ILE A 354 -9.61 -5.88 1.72
CA ILE A 354 -8.62 -4.85 1.95
C ILE A 354 -8.89 -3.61 1.07
N GLY A 355 -9.56 -3.83 -0.07
CA GLY A 355 -10.00 -2.79 -0.99
C GLY A 355 -9.03 -2.55 -2.14
N ASP A 356 -7.95 -3.31 -2.26
CA ASP A 356 -7.01 -3.21 -3.37
C ASP A 356 -7.34 -4.20 -4.49
N THR A 357 -7.04 -3.81 -5.72
CA THR A 357 -7.09 -4.69 -6.89
C THR A 357 -5.67 -5.00 -7.36
N ILE A 358 -5.48 -6.23 -7.82
CA ILE A 358 -4.19 -6.75 -8.27
C ILE A 358 -4.34 -7.49 -9.59
N GLU A 359 -3.24 -7.63 -10.34
CA GLU A 359 -3.13 -8.57 -11.44
C GLU A 359 -1.92 -9.49 -11.23
N PHE A 360 -2.02 -10.74 -11.68
CA PHE A 360 -0.89 -11.67 -11.70
C PHE A 360 -0.06 -11.47 -12.96
N THR A 361 1.25 -11.30 -12.76
CA THR A 361 2.24 -11.23 -13.84
C THR A 361 2.98 -12.54 -14.03
N ASP A 362 3.05 -13.37 -12.97
CA ASP A 362 3.57 -14.74 -13.00
C ASP A 362 2.82 -15.56 -11.94
N VAL A 363 2.00 -16.51 -12.40
CA VAL A 363 1.19 -17.36 -11.49
C VAL A 363 2.07 -18.37 -10.76
N LYS A 364 3.07 -18.96 -11.43
CA LYS A 364 3.96 -19.95 -10.81
C LYS A 364 4.77 -19.36 -9.67
N ARG A 365 5.18 -18.11 -9.79
CA ARG A 365 5.92 -17.37 -8.77
C ARG A 365 5.03 -16.59 -7.81
N ALA A 366 3.72 -16.64 -7.98
CA ALA A 366 2.74 -15.83 -7.26
C ALA A 366 3.10 -14.32 -7.29
N GLU A 367 3.58 -13.82 -8.44
CA GLU A 367 3.97 -12.43 -8.62
C GLU A 367 2.79 -11.58 -9.07
N ILE A 368 2.60 -10.46 -8.39
CA ILE A 368 1.49 -9.53 -8.59
C ILE A 368 1.96 -8.10 -8.80
N LYS A 369 1.08 -7.30 -9.41
CA LYS A 369 1.10 -5.84 -9.37
C LYS A 369 -0.20 -5.34 -8.78
N ILE A 370 -0.12 -4.25 -8.00
CA ILE A 370 -1.31 -3.53 -7.54
C ILE A 370 -1.84 -2.73 -8.73
N THR A 371 -3.11 -2.92 -9.09
CA THR A 371 -3.75 -2.25 -10.23
C THR A 371 -4.70 -1.12 -9.82
N GLY A 372 -5.05 -1.01 -8.54
CA GLY A 372 -5.89 0.05 -8.03
C GLY A 372 -6.63 -0.29 -6.76
N ARG A 373 -7.79 0.35 -6.56
CA ARG A 373 -8.65 0.12 -5.40
C ARG A 373 -10.11 0.01 -5.79
N THR A 374 -10.87 -0.84 -5.11
CA THR A 374 -12.31 -1.04 -5.37
C THR A 374 -13.15 0.21 -5.10
N LYS A 375 -12.75 1.06 -4.13
CA LYS A 375 -13.45 2.32 -3.78
C LYS A 375 -13.03 3.53 -4.62
N PHE A 376 -11.81 3.51 -5.19
CA PHE A 376 -11.27 4.58 -6.04
C PHE A 376 -11.39 4.22 -7.52
N PHE A 377 -12.53 3.68 -7.84
CA PHE A 377 -12.87 3.23 -9.16
C PHE A 377 -13.95 4.13 -9.70
N LEU A 378 -13.64 4.84 -10.75
CA LEU A 378 -14.64 5.64 -11.42
C LEU A 378 -15.52 4.73 -12.29
N ASN A 379 -16.51 4.13 -11.68
CA ASN A 379 -17.45 3.22 -12.35
C ASN A 379 -18.77 3.90 -12.66
N ILE A 380 -18.71 5.05 -13.31
CA ILE A 380 -19.93 5.67 -13.83
C ILE A 380 -20.17 5.14 -15.23
N VAL A 381 -21.37 4.65 -15.47
CA VAL A 381 -21.81 4.02 -16.72
C VAL A 381 -20.90 2.90 -17.24
N GLY A 382 -20.29 2.17 -16.32
CA GLY A 382 -19.45 1.01 -16.66
C GLY A 382 -18.06 1.36 -17.22
N SER A 383 -17.57 2.59 -17.03
CA SER A 383 -16.25 3.01 -17.56
C SER A 383 -15.06 2.30 -16.96
N GLN A 384 -15.18 1.76 -15.74
CA GLN A 384 -14.16 0.97 -15.05
C GLN A 384 -12.75 1.55 -15.13
N LEU A 385 -12.61 2.84 -14.79
CA LEU A 385 -11.34 3.53 -14.87
C LEU A 385 -10.59 3.41 -13.53
N SER A 386 -9.58 2.54 -13.47
CA SER A 386 -8.74 2.35 -12.29
C SER A 386 -7.69 3.47 -12.15
N VAL A 387 -7.20 3.68 -10.92
CA VAL A 387 -6.15 4.68 -10.65
C VAL A 387 -4.92 4.44 -11.50
N ASN A 388 -4.50 3.19 -11.71
CA ASN A 388 -3.36 2.87 -12.58
C ASN A 388 -3.56 3.33 -14.03
N LYS A 389 -4.78 3.22 -14.56
CA LYS A 389 -5.10 3.73 -15.92
C LYS A 389 -5.12 5.25 -15.93
N MET A 390 -5.56 5.88 -14.84
CA MET A 390 -5.49 7.34 -14.65
C MET A 390 -4.04 7.82 -14.58
N ASP A 391 -3.20 7.18 -13.76
CA ASP A 391 -1.76 7.48 -13.64
C ASP A 391 -1.03 7.28 -14.97
N ALA A 392 -1.37 6.22 -15.73
CA ALA A 392 -0.84 6.01 -17.07
C ALA A 392 -1.26 7.12 -18.03
N GLY A 393 -2.49 7.63 -17.91
CA GLY A 393 -2.96 8.81 -18.66
C GLY A 393 -2.16 10.06 -18.33
N MET A 394 -1.87 10.30 -17.05
CA MET A 394 -1.03 11.45 -16.63
C MET A 394 0.38 11.34 -17.22
N ARG A 395 1.03 10.16 -17.13
CA ARG A 395 2.36 9.94 -17.74
C ARG A 395 2.35 10.16 -19.25
N SER A 396 1.31 9.74 -19.97
CA SER A 396 1.17 10.01 -21.40
C SER A 396 1.10 11.50 -21.72
N LEU A 397 0.44 12.29 -20.87
CA LEU A 397 0.42 13.74 -20.99
C LEU A 397 1.78 14.37 -20.69
N GLU A 398 2.48 13.89 -19.63
CA GLU A 398 3.83 14.35 -19.28
C GLU A 398 4.83 14.15 -20.42
N GLU A 399 4.82 12.95 -21.02
CA GLU A 399 5.67 12.63 -22.18
C GLU A 399 5.33 13.49 -23.40
N ARG A 400 4.05 13.67 -23.68
CA ARG A 400 3.59 14.40 -24.87
C ARG A 400 3.86 15.89 -24.81
N PHE A 401 3.65 16.50 -23.64
CA PHE A 401 3.77 17.95 -23.45
C PHE A 401 5.08 18.36 -22.76
N ASN A 402 5.98 17.40 -22.51
CA ASN A 402 7.24 17.60 -21.80
C ASN A 402 7.06 18.41 -20.50
N THR A 403 6.09 18.00 -19.68
CA THR A 403 5.72 18.65 -18.43
C THR A 403 5.82 17.66 -17.27
N GLN A 404 5.63 18.14 -16.05
CA GLN A 404 5.49 17.31 -14.86
C GLN A 404 4.09 17.50 -14.27
N ILE A 405 3.40 16.39 -13.99
CA ILE A 405 2.11 16.36 -13.32
C ILE A 405 2.32 15.74 -11.93
N THR A 406 2.30 16.56 -10.90
CA THR A 406 2.59 16.11 -9.52
C THR A 406 1.36 15.56 -8.83
N GLU A 407 0.19 16.15 -9.10
CA GLU A 407 -1.07 15.78 -8.47
C GLU A 407 -2.23 15.86 -9.47
N TYR A 408 -3.25 15.05 -9.23
CA TYR A 408 -4.53 15.17 -9.93
C TYR A 408 -5.67 14.61 -9.08
N THR A 409 -6.89 15.03 -9.39
CA THR A 409 -8.11 14.41 -8.87
C THR A 409 -9.20 14.41 -9.93
N ILE A 410 -10.12 13.47 -9.83
CA ILE A 410 -11.22 13.29 -10.78
C ILE A 410 -12.55 13.06 -10.06
N CYS A 411 -13.61 13.56 -10.66
CA CYS A 411 -14.98 13.20 -10.32
C CYS A 411 -15.80 13.01 -11.60
N ALA A 412 -16.80 12.15 -11.54
CA ALA A 412 -17.81 12.11 -12.57
C ALA A 412 -19.02 12.96 -12.16
N LYS A 413 -19.42 13.88 -13.02
CA LYS A 413 -20.61 14.71 -12.85
C LYS A 413 -21.68 14.38 -13.89
N GLN A 414 -22.92 14.31 -13.43
CA GLN A 414 -24.08 14.16 -14.29
C GLN A 414 -24.43 15.50 -14.97
N HIS A 415 -24.69 15.47 -16.25
CA HIS A 415 -25.23 16.59 -17.02
C HIS A 415 -26.77 16.51 -17.14
N LYS A 416 -27.41 17.53 -17.70
CA LYS A 416 -28.87 17.68 -17.75
C LYS A 416 -29.62 16.54 -18.47
N ASP A 417 -28.94 15.76 -19.31
CA ASP A 417 -29.53 14.71 -20.18
C ASP A 417 -29.14 13.29 -19.75
N ASP A 418 -29.02 13.01 -18.46
CA ASP A 418 -28.59 11.73 -17.90
C ASP A 418 -27.20 11.20 -18.40
N LYS A 419 -26.45 12.07 -19.07
CA LYS A 419 -25.07 11.81 -19.48
C LYS A 419 -24.09 12.27 -18.44
N PHE A 420 -22.89 11.69 -18.43
CA PHE A 420 -21.84 11.98 -17.46
C PHE A 420 -20.60 12.56 -18.13
N TYR A 421 -19.89 13.44 -17.39
CA TYR A 421 -18.55 13.91 -17.71
C TYR A 421 -17.58 13.46 -16.65
N HIS A 422 -16.36 13.09 -17.05
CA HIS A 422 -15.20 13.03 -16.16
C HIS A 422 -14.56 14.41 -16.06
N ILE A 423 -14.56 14.99 -14.88
CA ILE A 423 -13.96 16.30 -14.62
C ILE A 423 -12.66 16.05 -13.87
N TRP A 424 -11.56 16.45 -14.48
CA TRP A 424 -10.20 16.33 -13.96
C TRP A 424 -9.69 17.68 -13.51
N TYR A 425 -9.02 17.71 -12.38
CA TYR A 425 -8.13 18.78 -11.98
C TYR A 425 -6.71 18.24 -12.00
N ILE A 426 -5.80 18.92 -12.69
CA ILE A 426 -4.42 18.47 -12.92
C ILE A 426 -3.47 19.55 -12.41
N GLY A 427 -2.57 19.16 -11.49
CA GLY A 427 -1.55 20.02 -10.90
C GLY A 427 -0.29 20.07 -11.75
N THR A 428 -0.16 21.12 -12.56
CA THR A 428 0.99 21.34 -13.45
C THR A 428 1.11 22.82 -13.83
N ASP A 429 2.29 23.23 -14.28
CA ASP A 429 2.55 24.58 -14.81
C ASP A 429 2.33 24.67 -16.34
N LEU A 430 1.72 23.66 -16.94
CA LEU A 430 1.44 23.59 -18.38
C LEU A 430 0.50 24.72 -18.81
N LYS A 431 0.85 25.40 -19.91
CA LYS A 431 0.08 26.52 -20.47
C LYS A 431 -0.66 26.15 -21.77
N GLU A 432 -0.89 24.87 -21.99
CA GLU A 432 -1.62 24.39 -23.16
C GLU A 432 -3.15 24.52 -22.96
N ASP A 433 -3.88 24.47 -24.08
CA ASP A 433 -5.34 24.48 -24.05
C ASP A 433 -5.89 23.24 -23.33
N GLU A 434 -6.72 23.48 -22.32
CA GLU A 434 -7.38 22.44 -21.54
C GLU A 434 -8.23 21.50 -22.41
N ILE A 435 -8.77 21.99 -23.54
CA ILE A 435 -9.54 21.20 -24.49
C ILE A 435 -8.60 20.20 -25.18
N LEU A 436 -7.43 20.63 -25.65
CA LEU A 436 -6.44 19.76 -26.29
C LEU A 436 -5.95 18.68 -25.32
N ILE A 437 -5.71 19.05 -24.05
CA ILE A 437 -5.27 18.10 -23.03
C ILE A 437 -6.38 17.08 -22.75
N ALA A 438 -7.65 17.52 -22.65
CA ALA A 438 -8.79 16.64 -22.45
C ALA A 438 -8.96 15.65 -23.62
N GLU A 439 -8.78 16.10 -24.85
CA GLU A 439 -8.81 15.23 -26.05
C GLU A 439 -7.71 14.16 -26.01
N LYS A 440 -6.48 14.55 -25.69
CA LYS A 440 -5.34 13.61 -25.62
C LYS A 440 -5.47 12.61 -24.50
N LEU A 441 -5.98 13.03 -23.34
CA LEU A 441 -6.30 12.15 -22.24
C LEU A 441 -7.40 11.15 -22.61
N ASP A 442 -8.48 11.61 -23.21
CA ASP A 442 -9.60 10.76 -23.65
C ASP A 442 -9.16 9.74 -24.73
N GLU A 443 -8.33 10.16 -25.67
CA GLU A 443 -7.74 9.29 -26.69
C GLU A 443 -6.90 8.17 -26.05
N PHE A 444 -6.01 8.53 -25.13
CA PHE A 444 -5.21 7.56 -24.39
C PHE A 444 -6.08 6.57 -23.60
N LEU A 445 -7.05 7.08 -22.83
CA LEU A 445 -7.92 6.25 -21.99
C LEU A 445 -8.78 5.28 -22.81
N LYS A 446 -9.25 5.69 -24.00
CA LYS A 446 -9.96 4.82 -24.94
C LYS A 446 -9.06 3.68 -25.44
N GLY A 447 -7.79 3.95 -25.70
CA GLY A 447 -6.81 2.95 -26.10
C GLY A 447 -6.46 1.98 -24.98
N ALA A 448 -6.30 2.50 -23.77
CA ALA A 448 -5.84 1.75 -22.60
C ALA A 448 -6.94 0.94 -21.88
N ASN A 449 -8.22 1.24 -22.11
CA ASN A 449 -9.32 0.61 -21.36
C ASN A 449 -10.56 0.38 -22.25
N LYS A 450 -10.85 -0.89 -22.57
CA LYS A 450 -12.00 -1.28 -23.40
C LYS A 450 -13.34 -0.84 -22.80
N ASN A 451 -13.51 -0.95 -21.49
CA ASN A 451 -14.75 -0.58 -20.81
C ASN A 451 -14.98 0.94 -20.85
N TYR A 452 -13.91 1.72 -20.68
CA TYR A 452 -13.95 3.16 -20.86
C TYR A 452 -14.36 3.53 -22.30
N LYS A 453 -13.77 2.88 -23.31
CA LYS A 453 -14.13 3.07 -24.72
C LYS A 453 -15.62 2.79 -24.97
N VAL A 454 -16.15 1.71 -24.38
CA VAL A 454 -17.59 1.37 -24.50
C VAL A 454 -18.46 2.40 -23.78
N ALA A 455 -18.08 2.84 -22.57
CA ALA A 455 -18.81 3.86 -21.82
C ALA A 455 -18.87 5.19 -22.58
N ARG A 456 -17.77 5.60 -23.25
CA ARG A 456 -17.70 6.79 -24.12
C ARG A 456 -18.63 6.72 -25.30
N GLY A 457 -18.96 5.55 -25.80
CA GLY A 457 -19.95 5.34 -26.87
C GLY A 457 -21.41 5.34 -26.41
N LYS A 458 -21.67 5.40 -25.09
CA LYS A 458 -23.04 5.26 -24.53
C LYS A 458 -23.46 6.47 -23.71
N ALA A 459 -22.98 6.57 -22.49
CA ALA A 459 -23.48 7.53 -21.51
C ALA A 459 -22.39 8.43 -20.90
N LEU A 460 -21.11 8.14 -21.16
CA LEU A 460 -20.02 9.03 -20.79
C LEU A 460 -19.73 9.99 -21.94
N GLU A 461 -20.16 11.24 -21.83
CA GLU A 461 -20.13 12.22 -22.93
C GLU A 461 -18.72 12.75 -23.20
N GLY A 462 -17.89 12.95 -22.14
CA GLY A 462 -16.57 13.50 -22.34
C GLY A 462 -15.69 13.57 -21.10
N VAL A 463 -14.51 14.11 -21.36
CA VAL A 463 -13.52 14.52 -20.37
C VAL A 463 -13.46 16.03 -20.37
N LYS A 464 -13.45 16.64 -19.18
CA LYS A 464 -13.12 18.06 -18.98
C LYS A 464 -11.87 18.12 -18.09
N VAL A 465 -10.93 18.95 -18.47
CA VAL A 465 -9.69 19.17 -17.73
C VAL A 465 -9.68 20.61 -17.22
N ASN A 466 -9.23 20.80 -15.99
CA ASN A 466 -8.89 22.08 -15.39
C ASN A 466 -7.44 22.00 -14.92
N ILE A 467 -6.59 22.88 -15.44
CA ILE A 467 -5.20 22.99 -15.05
C ILE A 467 -5.09 23.97 -13.89
N ILE A 468 -4.46 23.57 -12.82
CA ILE A 468 -4.25 24.42 -11.64
C ILE A 468 -2.84 24.24 -11.08
N PRO A 469 -2.29 25.24 -10.35
CA PRO A 469 -1.03 25.10 -9.66
C PRO A 469 -1.04 23.92 -8.66
N ALA A 470 0.03 23.15 -8.62
CA ALA A 470 0.16 22.02 -7.70
C ALA A 470 0.08 22.43 -6.22
N THR A 471 0.42 23.68 -5.90
CA THR A 471 0.32 24.25 -4.55
C THR A 471 -1.10 24.20 -4.00
N ILE A 472 -2.13 24.32 -4.84
CA ILE A 472 -3.54 24.25 -4.42
C ILE A 472 -3.87 22.86 -3.85
N PHE A 473 -3.30 21.79 -4.42
CA PHE A 473 -3.46 20.44 -3.88
C PHE A 473 -2.78 20.29 -2.51
N HIS A 474 -1.63 20.91 -2.33
CA HIS A 474 -0.94 20.92 -1.02
C HIS A 474 -1.76 21.66 0.01
N ASN A 475 -2.26 22.86 -0.32
CA ASN A 475 -3.09 23.67 0.59
C ASN A 475 -4.37 22.92 1.01
N TRP A 476 -5.04 22.26 0.06
CA TRP A 476 -6.18 21.41 0.38
C TRP A 476 -5.83 20.28 1.34
N SER A 477 -4.69 19.63 1.11
CA SER A 477 -4.22 18.54 1.94
C SER A 477 -3.89 19.01 3.37
N GLU A 478 -3.29 20.18 3.54
CA GLU A 478 -2.98 20.76 4.85
C GLU A 478 -4.25 21.09 5.65
N ILE A 479 -5.25 21.72 5.02
CA ILE A 479 -6.53 22.06 5.67
C ILE A 479 -7.28 20.79 6.12
N ASN A 480 -7.18 19.71 5.36
CA ASN A 480 -7.84 18.44 5.66
C ASN A 480 -6.99 17.48 6.49
N LYS A 481 -5.82 17.93 6.96
CA LYS A 481 -4.86 17.13 7.74
C LYS A 481 -5.45 16.79 9.12
N LYS A 482 -5.62 15.51 9.40
CA LYS A 482 -5.85 15.04 10.77
C LYS A 482 -4.51 15.05 11.51
N LYS A 483 -4.49 15.52 12.76
CA LYS A 483 -3.29 15.51 13.61
C LYS A 483 -2.63 14.12 13.58
N GLY A 484 -1.39 14.06 13.09
CA GLY A 484 -0.56 12.85 13.10
C GLY A 484 -0.72 11.87 11.95
N GLY A 485 -1.56 12.17 10.93
CA GLY A 485 -1.79 11.27 9.79
C GLY A 485 -1.24 11.79 8.46
N GLN A 486 -0.79 10.89 7.60
CA GLN A 486 -0.46 11.19 6.21
C GLN A 486 -1.74 11.53 5.44
N VAL A 487 -1.84 12.73 4.87
CA VAL A 487 -2.92 13.08 3.94
C VAL A 487 -2.43 12.84 2.52
N LYS A 488 -3.08 11.91 1.83
CA LYS A 488 -2.90 11.71 0.39
C LYS A 488 -4.05 12.38 -0.33
N MET A 489 -3.76 13.07 -1.44
CA MET A 489 -4.81 13.55 -2.33
C MET A 489 -5.62 12.39 -2.87
N GLU A 490 -6.93 12.46 -2.76
CA GLU A 490 -7.81 11.44 -3.34
C GLU A 490 -7.82 11.56 -4.86
N ARG A 491 -7.42 10.49 -5.55
CA ARG A 491 -7.43 10.46 -7.02
C ARG A 491 -8.85 10.49 -7.59
N VAL A 492 -9.81 9.89 -6.89
CA VAL A 492 -11.23 9.90 -7.26
C VAL A 492 -12.04 10.44 -6.08
N MET A 493 -12.71 11.54 -6.27
CA MET A 493 -13.58 12.15 -5.26
C MET A 493 -15.05 11.82 -5.52
N GLY A 494 -15.79 11.55 -4.44
CA GLY A 494 -17.25 11.53 -4.47
C GLY A 494 -17.83 12.94 -4.68
N SER A 495 -19.02 13.02 -5.24
CA SER A 495 -19.65 14.28 -5.68
C SER A 495 -19.72 15.37 -4.59
N GLU A 496 -20.03 15.01 -3.33
CA GLU A 496 -20.11 15.96 -2.21
C GLU A 496 -18.75 16.58 -1.87
N LYS A 497 -17.70 15.73 -1.79
CA LYS A 497 -16.35 16.19 -1.50
C LYS A 497 -15.78 16.98 -2.67
N PHE A 498 -16.09 16.56 -3.88
CA PHE A 498 -15.67 17.27 -5.08
C PHE A 498 -16.28 18.68 -5.19
N ALA A 499 -17.54 18.86 -4.77
CA ALA A 499 -18.14 20.19 -4.72
C ALA A 499 -17.39 21.13 -3.72
N LYS A 500 -16.94 20.59 -2.58
CA LYS A 500 -16.11 21.34 -1.62
C LYS A 500 -14.72 21.66 -2.21
N TRP A 501 -14.15 20.73 -2.95
CA TRP A 501 -12.88 20.93 -3.66
C TRP A 501 -13.01 22.04 -4.71
N GLU A 502 -14.05 22.02 -5.55
CA GLU A 502 -14.27 23.05 -6.56
C GLU A 502 -14.45 24.46 -5.95
N ALA A 503 -15.17 24.55 -4.83
CA ALA A 503 -15.32 25.80 -4.08
C ALA A 503 -13.98 26.31 -3.58
N PHE A 504 -13.17 25.43 -3.00
CA PHE A 504 -11.84 25.75 -2.50
C PHE A 504 -10.90 26.22 -3.61
N VAL A 505 -10.82 25.48 -4.73
CA VAL A 505 -10.00 25.88 -5.88
C VAL A 505 -10.41 27.27 -6.41
N LYS A 506 -11.71 27.54 -6.46
CA LYS A 506 -12.22 28.85 -6.91
C LYS A 506 -11.81 29.99 -5.98
N GLU A 507 -11.65 29.74 -4.69
CA GLU A 507 -11.17 30.73 -3.71
C GLU A 507 -9.66 30.95 -3.85
N GLU A 508 -8.87 29.86 -3.93
CA GLU A 508 -7.41 29.91 -4.09
C GLU A 508 -6.97 30.60 -5.40
N LEU A 509 -7.72 30.41 -6.49
CA LEU A 509 -7.42 31.08 -7.76
C LEU A 509 -7.79 32.58 -7.79
N LYS A 510 -8.48 33.10 -6.76
CA LYS A 510 -8.79 34.54 -6.62
C LYS A 510 -7.81 35.27 -5.72
N SER A 511 -7.12 34.53 -4.83
CA SER A 511 -6.09 35.05 -3.94
C SER A 511 -4.76 35.19 -4.66
#